data_dee1b2fbf3c112a5489af61ac9adf9e2
#
_entry.id   dee1b2fbf3c112a5489af61ac9adf9e2
#
_cell.length_a   1.000
_cell.length_b   1.000
_cell.length_c   1.000
_cell.angle_alpha   90.00
_cell.angle_beta   90.00
_cell.angle_gamma   90.00
#
_symmetry.space_group_name_H-M   'P 1'
#
loop_
_entity.id
_entity.type
_entity.pdbx_description
1 polymer ?
#
loop_
_entity_poly.entity_id
_entity_poly.type
_entity_poly.pdbx_seq_one_letter_code
_entity_poly.pdbx_strand_id
1 'polypeptide(L)'
;MNRQRISLLISLFMVTFLINGCASLIYKSIPLKDVAKTSGKYFVGTQNFQLVDSTRSMWFTDDIKSFRTLSVKMWYPADENSLSERAPYVDQYELIAKALSTSLGVPEALMSRAGAVKCNSWLNTDISIGNFPIVIYSHGHQSLKIANTFQAEEIASNGYIVIAPDHTYDAALTIINEDKIIYTRSKLPNSDEEAEDSEMIKRVKEQLNIRVEDISFVIDKMIEKFSKDKQFNQSADFENIGIFGHSFGGCTAIMAANNDNRIDA
;
A
#
# COMPACT_ATOMS: atom_id res chain seq x y z
N MET A 1 39.05 27.86 26.16
CA MET A 1 37.63 28.02 25.82
C MET A 1 36.98 28.86 26.91
N ASN A 2 36.33 29.98 26.58
CA ASN A 2 35.87 30.97 27.56
C ASN A 2 34.66 30.39 28.35
N ARG A 3 34.60 30.60 29.67
CA ARG A 3 33.51 30.10 30.55
C ARG A 3 32.12 30.38 30.02
N GLN A 4 31.92 31.51 29.36
CA GLN A 4 30.64 31.86 28.71
C GLN A 4 30.29 30.94 27.53
N ARG A 5 31.25 30.48 26.72
CA ARG A 5 30.98 29.54 25.61
C ARG A 5 30.66 28.14 26.11
N ILE A 6 31.27 27.71 27.23
CA ILE A 6 30.97 26.43 27.88
C ILE A 6 29.55 26.47 28.45
N SER A 7 29.18 27.57 29.13
CA SER A 7 27.79 27.73 29.64
C SER A 7 26.77 27.75 28.55
N LEU A 8 27.03 28.40 27.42
CA LEU A 8 26.12 28.44 26.26
C LEU A 8 25.95 27.05 25.62
N LEU A 9 27.02 26.27 25.49
CA LEU A 9 26.98 24.92 24.97
C LEU A 9 26.23 23.97 25.89
N ILE A 10 26.42 24.10 27.23
CA ILE A 10 25.69 23.31 28.23
C ILE A 10 24.18 23.67 28.19
N SER A 11 23.86 24.97 28.11
CA SER A 11 22.47 25.41 27.99
C SER A 11 21.80 24.92 26.69
N LEU A 12 22.50 25.00 25.56
CA LEU A 12 22.01 24.50 24.29
C LEU A 12 21.81 22.97 24.33
N PHE A 13 22.73 22.24 24.96
CA PHE A 13 22.60 20.78 25.13
C PHE A 13 21.44 20.41 26.06
N MET A 14 21.26 21.16 27.18
CA MET A 14 20.09 20.96 28.06
C MET A 14 18.77 21.27 27.35
N VAL A 15 18.70 22.35 26.58
CA VAL A 15 17.48 22.70 25.83
C VAL A 15 17.17 21.62 24.79
N THR A 16 18.16 21.14 24.05
CA THR A 16 17.95 20.04 23.07
C THR A 16 17.55 18.73 23.77
N PHE A 17 18.13 18.44 24.95
CA PHE A 17 17.76 17.25 25.72
C PHE A 17 16.35 17.34 26.30
N LEU A 18 15.95 18.52 26.79
CA LEU A 18 14.60 18.78 27.30
C LEU A 18 13.55 18.72 26.18
N ILE A 19 13.83 19.31 25.02
CA ILE A 19 12.92 19.26 23.86
C ILE A 19 12.73 17.82 23.38
N ASN A 20 13.78 17.05 23.23
CA ASN A 20 13.69 15.65 22.82
C ASN A 20 13.06 14.76 23.90
N GLY A 21 13.34 15.00 25.18
CA GLY A 21 12.74 14.28 26.29
C GLY A 21 11.25 14.56 26.45
N CYS A 22 10.81 15.83 26.34
CA CYS A 22 9.42 16.21 26.38
C CYS A 22 8.66 15.71 25.15
N ALA A 23 9.24 15.81 23.96
CA ALA A 23 8.62 15.28 22.76
C ALA A 23 8.38 13.77 22.85
N SER A 24 9.35 13.01 23.39
CA SER A 24 9.22 11.56 23.61
C SER A 24 8.15 11.22 24.66
N LEU A 25 8.02 12.01 25.73
CA LEU A 25 7.00 11.83 26.76
C LEU A 25 5.60 12.17 26.25
N ILE A 26 5.44 13.30 25.56
CA ILE A 26 4.18 13.70 24.94
C ILE A 26 3.77 12.66 23.90
N TYR A 27 4.69 12.21 23.07
CA TYR A 27 4.45 11.18 22.05
C TYR A 27 3.98 9.84 22.67
N LYS A 28 4.58 9.40 23.78
CA LYS A 28 4.14 8.20 24.52
C LYS A 28 2.78 8.36 25.18
N SER A 29 2.38 9.58 25.47
CA SER A 29 1.13 9.89 26.17
C SER A 29 -0.07 10.07 25.24
N ILE A 30 0.14 10.21 23.92
CA ILE A 30 -0.95 10.28 22.95
C ILE A 30 -1.40 8.84 22.65
N PRO A 31 -2.59 8.42 23.06
CA PRO A 31 -3.09 7.09 22.72
C PRO A 31 -3.32 7.04 21.20
N LEU A 32 -2.72 6.03 20.55
CA LEU A 32 -3.18 5.66 19.21
C LEU A 32 -4.57 5.07 19.38
N LYS A 33 -5.57 5.74 18.81
CA LYS A 33 -6.94 5.23 18.82
C LYS A 33 -7.01 4.02 17.91
N ASP A 34 -7.82 3.05 18.29
CA ASP A 34 -8.16 1.94 17.40
C ASP A 34 -8.76 2.48 16.10
N VAL A 35 -8.53 1.76 15.00
CA VAL A 35 -9.19 2.03 13.73
C VAL A 35 -10.70 1.88 13.92
N ALA A 36 -11.50 2.77 13.33
CA ALA A 36 -12.95 2.68 13.38
C ALA A 36 -13.40 1.29 12.91
N LYS A 37 -14.39 0.70 13.59
CA LYS A 37 -14.94 -0.59 13.20
C LYS A 37 -15.62 -0.51 11.85
N THR A 38 -15.51 -1.56 11.07
CA THR A 38 -16.27 -1.72 9.83
C THR A 38 -17.76 -1.87 10.11
N SER A 39 -18.61 -1.41 9.19
CA SER A 39 -20.07 -1.42 9.33
C SER A 39 -20.74 -2.64 8.69
N GLY A 40 -20.02 -3.38 7.83
CA GLY A 40 -20.53 -4.55 7.15
C GLY A 40 -20.73 -5.76 8.06
N LYS A 41 -21.39 -6.78 7.54
CA LYS A 41 -21.76 -7.98 8.28
C LYS A 41 -20.67 -9.05 8.38
N TYR A 42 -19.63 -8.95 7.53
CA TYR A 42 -18.55 -9.93 7.49
C TYR A 42 -17.35 -9.48 8.33
N PHE A 43 -16.71 -10.43 9.01
CA PHE A 43 -15.32 -10.27 9.39
C PHE A 43 -14.44 -10.13 8.14
N VAL A 44 -13.29 -9.50 8.27
CA VAL A 44 -12.41 -9.24 7.14
C VAL A 44 -11.13 -10.05 7.28
N GLY A 45 -10.83 -10.88 6.30
CA GLY A 45 -9.54 -11.55 6.16
C GLY A 45 -8.58 -10.70 5.34
N THR A 46 -7.27 -10.88 5.54
CA THR A 46 -6.26 -10.23 4.71
C THR A 46 -5.07 -11.14 4.44
N GLN A 47 -4.53 -11.02 3.23
CA GLN A 47 -3.32 -11.70 2.79
C GLN A 47 -2.43 -10.76 1.99
N ASN A 48 -1.11 -10.97 2.08
CA ASN A 48 -0.13 -10.33 1.22
C ASN A 48 0.55 -11.40 0.35
N PHE A 49 0.87 -11.05 -0.89
CA PHE A 49 1.61 -11.91 -1.81
C PHE A 49 2.34 -11.08 -2.87
N GLN A 50 3.21 -11.73 -3.61
CA GLN A 50 3.92 -11.12 -4.72
C GLN A 50 3.50 -11.75 -6.03
N LEU A 51 3.38 -10.93 -7.06
CA LEU A 51 3.13 -11.36 -8.43
C LEU A 51 4.31 -10.97 -9.30
N VAL A 52 4.83 -11.93 -10.07
CA VAL A 52 5.96 -11.71 -10.98
C VAL A 52 5.48 -11.89 -12.41
N ASP A 53 5.57 -10.81 -13.18
CA ASP A 53 5.31 -10.83 -14.61
C ASP A 53 6.61 -11.07 -15.37
N SER A 54 6.81 -12.30 -15.79
CA SER A 54 8.01 -12.70 -16.55
C SER A 54 8.03 -12.21 -17.99
N THR A 55 6.96 -11.58 -18.46
CA THR A 55 6.85 -11.04 -19.83
C THR A 55 7.25 -9.58 -19.94
N ARG A 56 7.25 -8.87 -18.80
CA ARG A 56 7.63 -7.45 -18.72
C ARG A 56 8.87 -7.23 -17.87
N SER A 57 9.77 -6.40 -18.35
CA SER A 57 10.91 -5.93 -17.54
C SER A 57 10.46 -4.97 -16.45
N MET A 58 11.24 -4.89 -15.39
CA MET A 58 11.03 -3.89 -14.34
C MET A 58 11.30 -2.48 -14.92
N TRP A 59 10.39 -1.56 -14.68
CA TRP A 59 10.55 -0.16 -15.10
C TRP A 59 11.66 0.52 -14.27
N PHE A 60 12.30 1.55 -14.83
CA PHE A 60 13.41 2.31 -14.19
C PHE A 60 14.65 1.48 -13.81
N THR A 61 14.88 0.36 -14.43
CA THR A 61 16.12 -0.39 -14.25
C THR A 61 16.74 -0.77 -15.58
N ASP A 62 18.06 -0.74 -15.63
CA ASP A 62 18.84 -1.22 -16.78
C ASP A 62 19.04 -2.74 -16.73
N ASP A 63 18.62 -3.39 -15.66
CA ASP A 63 18.67 -4.84 -15.50
C ASP A 63 17.53 -5.52 -16.27
N ILE A 64 17.81 -5.88 -17.51
CA ILE A 64 16.86 -6.60 -18.39
C ILE A 64 16.46 -7.98 -17.87
N LYS A 65 17.14 -8.51 -16.86
CA LYS A 65 16.80 -9.77 -16.20
C LYS A 65 15.85 -9.59 -15.03
N SER A 66 15.54 -8.35 -14.67
CA SER A 66 14.63 -8.01 -13.59
C SER A 66 13.20 -7.97 -14.11
N PHE A 67 12.41 -8.97 -13.77
CA PHE A 67 10.98 -9.04 -14.15
C PHE A 67 10.11 -8.08 -13.32
N ARG A 68 9.04 -7.58 -13.94
CA ARG A 68 8.05 -6.75 -13.28
C ARG A 68 7.43 -7.49 -12.10
N THR A 69 7.70 -7.03 -10.89
CA THR A 69 7.22 -7.65 -9.64
C THR A 69 6.36 -6.65 -8.88
N LEU A 70 5.16 -7.08 -8.50
CA LEU A 70 4.21 -6.29 -7.72
C LEU A 70 4.02 -6.93 -6.34
N SER A 71 3.99 -6.10 -5.31
CA SER A 71 3.54 -6.50 -3.98
C SER A 71 2.05 -6.21 -3.87
N VAL A 72 1.26 -7.22 -3.53
CA VAL A 72 -0.20 -7.13 -3.54
C VAL A 72 -0.75 -7.43 -2.15
N LYS A 73 -1.73 -6.66 -1.72
CA LYS A 73 -2.55 -6.94 -0.53
C LYS A 73 -3.98 -7.18 -0.94
N MET A 74 -4.62 -8.11 -0.26
CA MET A 74 -6.01 -8.47 -0.46
C MET A 74 -6.77 -8.43 0.85
N TRP A 75 -8.02 -7.96 0.80
CA TRP A 75 -9.00 -8.04 1.88
C TRP A 75 -10.26 -8.74 1.36
N TYR A 76 -10.86 -9.58 2.17
CA TYR A 76 -11.99 -10.42 1.76
C TYR A 76 -12.89 -10.78 2.95
N PRO A 77 -14.17 -11.14 2.71
CA PRO A 77 -15.05 -11.66 3.75
C PRO A 77 -14.46 -12.93 4.37
N ALA A 78 -14.22 -12.93 5.68
CA ALA A 78 -13.59 -14.03 6.40
C ALA A 78 -14.62 -14.94 7.07
N ASP A 79 -14.33 -16.25 7.12
CA ASP A 79 -15.06 -17.20 7.95
C ASP A 79 -14.73 -16.94 9.44
N GLU A 80 -15.75 -16.65 10.25
CA GLU A 80 -15.60 -16.37 11.68
C GLU A 80 -14.94 -17.50 12.47
N ASN A 81 -15.06 -18.75 11.99
CA ASN A 81 -14.47 -19.90 12.64
C ASN A 81 -12.95 -20.03 12.41
N SER A 82 -12.39 -19.30 11.46
CA SER A 82 -10.97 -19.33 11.12
C SER A 82 -10.18 -18.13 11.66
N LEU A 83 -10.82 -17.23 12.40
CA LEU A 83 -10.17 -16.02 12.92
C LEU A 83 -9.05 -16.39 13.90
N SER A 84 -7.85 -15.85 13.67
CA SER A 84 -6.67 -16.14 14.48
C SER A 84 -6.05 -14.88 15.07
N GLU A 85 -5.31 -14.12 14.28
CA GLU A 85 -4.62 -12.91 14.70
C GLU A 85 -5.06 -11.70 13.89
N ARG A 86 -5.29 -10.56 14.56
CA ARG A 86 -5.58 -9.30 13.89
C ARG A 86 -4.34 -8.75 13.20
N ALA A 87 -4.51 -8.38 11.95
CA ALA A 87 -3.43 -7.83 11.15
C ALA A 87 -2.94 -6.48 11.71
N PRO A 88 -1.64 -6.16 11.59
CA PRO A 88 -1.16 -4.80 11.82
C PRO A 88 -1.73 -3.86 10.75
N TYR A 89 -1.96 -2.59 11.10
CA TYR A 89 -2.40 -1.59 10.13
C TYR A 89 -1.35 -1.35 9.03
N VAL A 90 -0.09 -1.39 9.40
CA VAL A 90 1.07 -1.31 8.49
C VAL A 90 1.82 -2.63 8.53
N ASP A 91 1.72 -3.39 7.44
CA ASP A 91 2.49 -4.63 7.30
C ASP A 91 3.98 -4.33 7.25
N GLN A 92 4.80 -5.23 7.84
CA GLN A 92 6.26 -5.07 7.86
C GLN A 92 6.67 -3.65 8.33
N TYR A 93 5.96 -3.13 9.33
CA TYR A 93 6.06 -1.73 9.76
C TYR A 93 7.50 -1.32 10.11
N GLU A 94 8.32 -2.22 10.63
CA GLU A 94 9.72 -1.94 10.98
C GLU A 94 10.54 -1.54 9.75
N LEU A 95 10.37 -2.27 8.63
CA LEU A 95 11.01 -1.93 7.36
C LEU A 95 10.47 -0.63 6.79
N ILE A 96 9.15 -0.45 6.81
CA ILE A 96 8.50 0.77 6.31
C ILE A 96 8.88 1.97 7.18
N ALA A 97 8.85 1.83 8.50
CA ALA A 97 9.24 2.89 9.42
C ALA A 97 10.70 3.32 9.23
N LYS A 98 11.62 2.38 9.07
CA LYS A 98 13.03 2.65 8.78
C LYS A 98 13.20 3.36 7.43
N ALA A 99 12.51 2.88 6.40
CA ALA A 99 12.57 3.47 5.06
C ALA A 99 12.04 4.90 5.04
N LEU A 100 10.87 5.14 5.64
CA LEU A 100 10.27 6.47 5.75
C LEU A 100 11.08 7.40 6.64
N SER A 101 11.62 6.92 7.75
CA SER A 101 12.52 7.66 8.62
C SER A 101 13.73 8.19 7.84
N THR A 102 14.36 7.33 7.05
CA THR A 102 15.50 7.70 6.20
C THR A 102 15.10 8.72 5.13
N SER A 103 13.96 8.53 4.47
CA SER A 103 13.50 9.40 3.37
C SER A 103 13.02 10.77 3.85
N LEU A 104 12.36 10.82 5.02
CA LEU A 104 11.77 12.04 5.58
C LEU A 104 12.68 12.76 6.58
N GLY A 105 13.80 12.16 6.97
CA GLY A 105 14.68 12.70 8.01
C GLY A 105 14.04 12.74 9.40
N VAL A 106 13.06 11.89 9.66
CA VAL A 106 12.30 11.82 10.92
C VAL A 106 12.84 10.68 11.77
N PRO A 107 13.02 10.85 13.10
CA PRO A 107 13.48 9.75 13.96
C PRO A 107 12.59 8.52 13.88
N GLU A 108 13.20 7.34 13.72
CA GLU A 108 12.48 6.05 13.60
C GLU A 108 11.54 5.79 14.79
N ALA A 109 11.92 6.24 15.99
CA ALA A 109 11.08 6.15 17.17
C ALA A 109 9.71 6.84 17.04
N LEU A 110 9.59 7.84 16.17
CA LEU A 110 8.29 8.48 15.88
C LEU A 110 7.41 7.60 15.01
N MET A 111 7.99 6.74 14.19
CA MET A 111 7.28 5.82 13.30
C MET A 111 6.93 4.50 14.01
N SER A 112 7.71 4.08 15.02
CA SER A 112 7.60 2.77 15.65
C SER A 112 6.23 2.45 16.27
N ARG A 113 5.45 3.46 16.66
CA ARG A 113 4.12 3.25 17.25
C ARG A 113 3.04 2.87 16.24
N ALA A 114 3.23 3.21 14.96
CA ALA A 114 2.25 2.84 13.92
C ALA A 114 2.11 1.32 13.76
N GLY A 115 3.17 0.55 14.05
CA GLY A 115 3.11 -0.91 14.04
C GLY A 115 2.29 -1.54 15.17
N ALA A 116 2.00 -0.79 16.24
CA ALA A 116 1.15 -1.27 17.33
C ALA A 116 -0.35 -1.17 16.99
N VAL A 117 -0.72 -0.41 15.95
CA VAL A 117 -2.11 -0.26 15.53
C VAL A 117 -2.55 -1.52 14.80
N LYS A 118 -3.63 -2.13 15.28
CA LYS A 118 -4.27 -3.26 14.61
C LYS A 118 -5.44 -2.75 13.77
N CYS A 119 -5.54 -3.25 12.54
CA CYS A 119 -6.68 -2.98 11.67
C CYS A 119 -7.86 -3.92 11.99
N ASN A 120 -8.98 -3.81 11.27
CA ASN A 120 -10.12 -4.70 11.49
C ASN A 120 -9.94 -6.09 10.87
N SER A 121 -8.93 -6.26 10.03
CA SER A 121 -8.66 -7.51 9.33
C SER A 121 -7.93 -8.54 10.18
N TRP A 122 -8.12 -9.82 9.80
CA TRP A 122 -7.49 -10.99 10.39
C TRP A 122 -6.54 -11.64 9.39
N LEU A 123 -5.38 -12.08 9.85
CA LEU A 123 -4.33 -12.64 8.99
C LEU A 123 -4.70 -14.05 8.51
N ASN A 124 -4.55 -14.27 7.20
CA ASN A 124 -4.58 -15.61 6.57
C ASN A 124 -5.77 -16.48 7.01
N THR A 125 -6.93 -15.88 7.18
CA THR A 125 -8.18 -16.58 7.50
C THR A 125 -8.76 -17.25 6.26
N ASP A 126 -9.65 -18.24 6.45
CA ASP A 126 -10.44 -18.78 5.36
C ASP A 126 -11.45 -17.74 4.85
N ILE A 127 -11.76 -17.79 3.57
CA ILE A 127 -12.82 -16.94 3.00
C ILE A 127 -14.19 -17.50 3.38
N SER A 128 -15.15 -16.62 3.69
CA SER A 128 -16.54 -16.99 3.88
C SER A 128 -17.12 -17.64 2.62
N ILE A 129 -18.10 -18.52 2.81
CA ILE A 129 -18.89 -19.06 1.69
C ILE A 129 -19.79 -17.95 1.14
N GLY A 130 -19.71 -17.70 -0.17
CA GLY A 130 -20.51 -16.66 -0.82
C GLY A 130 -20.18 -16.54 -2.31
N ASN A 131 -20.68 -15.49 -2.93
CA ASN A 131 -20.28 -15.04 -4.27
C ASN A 131 -19.90 -13.57 -4.16
N PHE A 132 -18.59 -13.29 -4.09
CA PHE A 132 -18.05 -11.98 -3.74
C PHE A 132 -17.44 -11.30 -4.97
N PRO A 133 -18.06 -10.21 -5.46
CA PRO A 133 -17.48 -9.39 -6.52
C PRO A 133 -16.10 -8.86 -6.14
N ILE A 134 -15.30 -8.59 -7.15
CA ILE A 134 -13.91 -8.13 -6.97
C ILE A 134 -13.84 -6.62 -7.17
N VAL A 135 -13.07 -5.96 -6.33
CA VAL A 135 -12.78 -4.53 -6.46
C VAL A 135 -11.29 -4.33 -6.42
N ILE A 136 -10.72 -3.75 -7.47
CA ILE A 136 -9.30 -3.39 -7.53
C ILE A 136 -9.12 -1.97 -7.00
N TYR A 137 -8.13 -1.76 -6.13
CA TYR A 137 -7.73 -0.43 -5.67
C TYR A 137 -6.38 -0.04 -6.24
N SER A 138 -6.31 1.10 -6.93
CA SER A 138 -5.06 1.70 -7.39
C SER A 138 -4.70 2.94 -6.57
N HIS A 139 -3.54 2.91 -5.92
CA HIS A 139 -3.06 4.00 -5.06
C HIS A 139 -2.62 5.25 -5.84
N GLY A 140 -2.56 6.40 -5.17
CA GLY A 140 -2.05 7.65 -5.73
C GLY A 140 -0.54 7.59 -6.03
N HIS A 141 -0.03 8.61 -6.75
CA HIS A 141 1.40 8.76 -6.99
C HIS A 141 2.16 8.81 -5.66
N GLN A 142 3.25 8.06 -5.55
CA GLN A 142 4.08 7.94 -4.34
C GLN A 142 3.29 7.57 -3.07
N SER A 143 2.16 6.88 -3.22
CA SER A 143 1.41 6.30 -2.12
C SER A 143 1.73 4.80 -1.98
N LEU A 144 0.91 4.05 -1.25
CA LEU A 144 1.08 2.63 -0.96
C LEU A 144 -0.25 1.90 -1.12
N LYS A 145 -0.22 0.60 -1.40
CA LYS A 145 -1.40 -0.28 -1.43
C LYS A 145 -2.21 -0.25 -0.12
N ILE A 146 -1.57 0.09 1.00
CA ILE A 146 -2.20 0.16 2.32
C ILE A 146 -2.79 1.53 2.67
N ALA A 147 -2.62 2.55 1.82
CA ALA A 147 -3.05 3.92 2.13
C ALA A 147 -4.56 4.03 2.41
N ASN A 148 -5.36 3.17 1.78
CA ASN A 148 -6.81 3.13 1.94
C ASN A 148 -7.29 1.86 2.66
N THR A 149 -6.49 1.30 3.59
CA THR A 149 -6.83 0.09 4.35
C THR A 149 -8.23 0.15 4.96
N PHE A 150 -8.61 1.27 5.59
CA PHE A 150 -9.93 1.41 6.20
C PHE A 150 -11.07 1.26 5.17
N GLN A 151 -10.94 1.88 3.99
CA GLN A 151 -11.94 1.76 2.93
C GLN A 151 -11.97 0.34 2.35
N ALA A 152 -10.81 -0.29 2.17
CA ALA A 152 -10.72 -1.67 1.71
C ALA A 152 -11.38 -2.65 2.69
N GLU A 153 -11.16 -2.47 4.00
CA GLU A 153 -11.82 -3.25 5.05
C GLU A 153 -13.33 -3.02 5.07
N GLU A 154 -13.77 -1.76 4.93
CA GLU A 154 -15.19 -1.43 4.87
C GLU A 154 -15.87 -2.11 3.67
N ILE A 155 -15.27 -2.02 2.48
CA ILE A 155 -15.79 -2.68 1.26
C ILE A 155 -15.83 -4.20 1.46
N ALA A 156 -14.75 -4.79 1.99
CA ALA A 156 -14.69 -6.24 2.21
C ALA A 156 -15.70 -6.72 3.26
N SER A 157 -15.94 -5.94 4.32
CA SER A 157 -16.96 -6.27 5.32
C SER A 157 -18.38 -6.26 4.76
N ASN A 158 -18.59 -5.59 3.64
CA ASN A 158 -19.85 -5.54 2.91
C ASN A 158 -19.97 -6.61 1.80
N GLY A 159 -19.03 -7.54 1.72
CA GLY A 159 -19.15 -8.71 0.84
C GLY A 159 -18.43 -8.57 -0.49
N TYR A 160 -17.30 -7.92 -0.54
CA TYR A 160 -16.43 -7.81 -1.70
C TYR A 160 -15.04 -8.36 -1.42
N ILE A 161 -14.32 -8.76 -2.44
CA ILE A 161 -12.89 -9.02 -2.39
C ILE A 161 -12.17 -7.78 -2.91
N VAL A 162 -11.36 -7.13 -2.08
CA VAL A 162 -10.58 -5.94 -2.48
C VAL A 162 -9.13 -6.33 -2.70
N ILE A 163 -8.55 -5.94 -3.85
CA ILE A 163 -7.18 -6.28 -4.24
C ILE A 163 -6.43 -4.98 -4.55
N ALA A 164 -5.30 -4.77 -3.91
CA ALA A 164 -4.49 -3.56 -4.06
C ALA A 164 -3.02 -3.90 -4.35
N PRO A 165 -2.51 -3.62 -5.55
CA PRO A 165 -1.08 -3.69 -5.84
C PRO A 165 -0.34 -2.41 -5.41
N ASP A 166 0.93 -2.54 -4.99
CA ASP A 166 1.90 -1.47 -5.12
C ASP A 166 2.42 -1.46 -6.56
N HIS A 167 2.26 -0.34 -7.26
CA HIS A 167 2.88 -0.12 -8.57
C HIS A 167 4.37 0.15 -8.37
N THR A 168 5.19 -0.88 -8.47
CA THR A 168 6.63 -0.82 -8.16
C THR A 168 7.33 0.29 -8.94
N TYR A 169 8.17 1.08 -8.28
CA TYR A 169 8.80 2.33 -8.67
C TYR A 169 7.85 3.55 -8.76
N ASP A 170 6.54 3.37 -8.70
CA ASP A 170 5.56 4.45 -8.59
C ASP A 170 5.06 4.60 -7.14
N ALA A 171 4.86 3.49 -6.43
CA ALA A 171 4.64 3.52 -4.99
C ALA A 171 5.81 4.20 -4.27
N ALA A 172 5.55 4.84 -3.13
CA ALA A 172 6.61 5.46 -2.30
C ALA A 172 7.73 4.48 -2.02
N LEU A 173 7.36 3.25 -1.72
CA LEU A 173 8.23 2.10 -1.62
C LEU A 173 7.44 0.82 -1.92
N THR A 174 8.13 -0.21 -2.37
CA THR A 174 7.60 -1.58 -2.52
C THR A 174 8.56 -2.54 -1.85
N ILE A 175 8.05 -3.41 -0.98
CA ILE A 175 8.85 -4.47 -0.35
C ILE A 175 8.71 -5.73 -1.17
N ILE A 176 9.85 -6.27 -1.64
CA ILE A 176 9.95 -7.50 -2.42
C ILE A 176 10.82 -8.49 -1.64
N ASN A 177 10.42 -9.75 -1.60
CA ASN A 177 11.16 -10.85 -0.94
C ASN A 177 11.51 -10.54 0.52
N GLU A 178 10.57 -9.97 1.27
CA GLU A 178 10.65 -9.72 2.73
C GLU A 178 11.70 -8.69 3.17
N ASP A 179 12.75 -8.42 2.41
CA ASP A 179 13.87 -7.57 2.80
C ASP A 179 14.29 -6.53 1.76
N LYS A 180 13.95 -6.73 0.49
CA LYS A 180 14.34 -5.81 -0.59
C LYS A 180 13.32 -4.68 -0.73
N ILE A 181 13.75 -3.46 -0.39
CA ILE A 181 12.96 -2.25 -0.56
C ILE A 181 13.31 -1.59 -1.89
N ILE A 182 12.28 -1.35 -2.71
CA ILE A 182 12.38 -0.56 -3.94
C ILE A 182 11.67 0.76 -3.71
N TYR A 183 12.42 1.85 -3.77
CA TYR A 183 11.89 3.21 -3.62
C TYR A 183 11.33 3.75 -4.92
N THR A 184 10.44 4.72 -4.80
CA THR A 184 9.88 5.45 -5.95
C THR A 184 10.96 6.04 -6.83
N ARG A 185 10.73 6.01 -8.13
CA ARG A 185 11.52 6.71 -9.16
C ARG A 185 10.63 7.49 -10.12
N SER A 186 9.33 7.34 -9.97
CA SER A 186 8.36 8.06 -10.79
C SER A 186 8.28 9.54 -10.39
N LYS A 187 7.92 10.38 -11.35
CA LYS A 187 7.74 11.82 -11.16
C LYS A 187 6.48 12.27 -11.88
N LEU A 188 5.75 13.16 -11.24
CA LEU A 188 4.70 13.96 -11.86
C LEU A 188 5.18 15.41 -11.98
N PRO A 189 4.59 16.22 -12.86
CA PRO A 189 4.93 17.64 -12.97
C PRO A 189 4.68 18.37 -11.64
N ASN A 190 5.58 19.26 -11.28
CA ASN A 190 5.48 20.07 -10.06
C ASN A 190 5.04 21.53 -10.34
N SER A 191 4.94 21.92 -11.63
CA SER A 191 4.50 23.24 -12.06
C SER A 191 3.73 23.15 -13.37
N ASP A 192 3.01 24.21 -13.72
CA ASP A 192 2.29 24.29 -14.98
C ASP A 192 3.27 24.23 -16.17
N GLU A 193 4.44 24.86 -16.05
CA GLU A 193 5.49 24.82 -17.09
C GLU A 193 5.98 23.38 -17.33
N GLU A 194 6.23 22.60 -16.26
CA GLU A 194 6.57 21.18 -16.38
C GLU A 194 5.41 20.35 -16.93
N ALA A 195 4.16 20.71 -16.62
CA ALA A 195 2.99 20.01 -17.11
C ALA A 195 2.76 20.22 -18.64
N GLU A 196 3.29 21.28 -19.21
CA GLU A 196 3.27 21.57 -20.66
C GLU A 196 4.48 20.99 -21.39
N ASP A 197 5.50 20.53 -20.66
CA ASP A 197 6.70 19.93 -21.25
C ASP A 197 6.38 18.60 -21.94
N SER A 198 6.75 18.49 -23.21
CA SER A 198 6.41 17.32 -24.04
C SER A 198 7.04 16.01 -23.55
N GLU A 199 8.24 16.06 -23.00
CA GLU A 199 8.92 14.88 -22.45
C GLU A 199 8.29 14.46 -21.12
N MET A 200 7.87 15.42 -20.30
CA MET A 200 7.13 15.13 -19.07
C MET A 200 5.77 14.51 -19.39
N ILE A 201 5.01 15.05 -20.33
CA ILE A 201 3.74 14.48 -20.80
C ILE A 201 3.92 13.04 -21.27
N LYS A 202 4.96 12.78 -22.08
CA LYS A 202 5.28 11.44 -22.56
C LYS A 202 5.58 10.49 -21.41
N ARG A 203 6.40 10.91 -20.46
CA ARG A 203 6.75 10.12 -19.27
C ARG A 203 5.53 9.78 -18.42
N VAL A 204 4.64 10.75 -18.17
CA VAL A 204 3.40 10.54 -17.41
C VAL A 204 2.50 9.52 -18.11
N LYS A 205 2.37 9.60 -19.45
CA LYS A 205 1.60 8.62 -20.24
C LYS A 205 2.21 7.21 -20.16
N GLU A 206 3.52 7.08 -20.30
CA GLU A 206 4.21 5.78 -20.15
C GLU A 206 3.99 5.19 -18.76
N GLN A 207 4.15 6.00 -17.73
CA GLN A 207 3.93 5.61 -16.33
C GLN A 207 2.49 5.14 -16.11
N LEU A 208 1.52 5.86 -16.66
CA LEU A 208 0.11 5.50 -16.56
C LEU A 208 -0.20 4.19 -17.30
N ASN A 209 0.35 3.99 -18.50
CA ASN A 209 0.18 2.73 -19.25
C ASN A 209 0.74 1.53 -18.49
N ILE A 210 1.92 1.66 -17.87
CA ILE A 210 2.51 0.60 -17.04
C ILE A 210 1.58 0.23 -15.87
N ARG A 211 0.95 1.22 -15.24
CA ARG A 211 -0.01 0.97 -14.15
C ARG A 211 -1.27 0.27 -14.64
N VAL A 212 -1.77 0.63 -15.82
CA VAL A 212 -2.91 -0.03 -16.47
C VAL A 212 -2.58 -1.50 -16.77
N GLU A 213 -1.40 -1.77 -17.33
CA GLU A 213 -0.93 -3.14 -17.56
C GLU A 213 -0.76 -3.92 -16.26
N ASP A 214 -0.33 -3.26 -15.17
CA ASP A 214 -0.24 -3.89 -13.84
C ASP A 214 -1.64 -4.34 -13.37
N ILE A 215 -2.68 -3.53 -13.59
CA ILE A 215 -4.06 -3.89 -13.22
C ILE A 215 -4.51 -5.14 -13.96
N SER A 216 -4.40 -5.17 -15.31
CA SER A 216 -4.77 -6.34 -16.11
C SER A 216 -3.98 -7.59 -15.71
N PHE A 217 -2.68 -7.44 -15.45
CA PHE A 217 -1.83 -8.54 -14.97
C PHE A 217 -2.28 -9.05 -13.58
N VAL A 218 -2.65 -8.15 -12.66
CA VAL A 218 -3.18 -8.55 -11.35
C VAL A 218 -4.46 -9.36 -11.53
N ILE A 219 -5.39 -8.92 -12.37
CA ILE A 219 -6.63 -9.68 -12.65
C ILE A 219 -6.30 -11.08 -13.18
N ASP A 220 -5.42 -11.19 -14.20
CA ASP A 220 -4.99 -12.48 -14.76
C ASP A 220 -4.44 -13.43 -13.69
N LYS A 221 -3.55 -12.91 -12.86
CA LYS A 221 -2.90 -13.71 -11.82
C LYS A 221 -3.83 -14.07 -10.67
N MET A 222 -4.81 -13.25 -10.37
CA MET A 222 -5.81 -13.56 -9.35
C MET A 222 -6.79 -14.62 -9.84
N ILE A 223 -7.23 -14.57 -11.10
CA ILE A 223 -8.02 -15.64 -11.72
C ILE A 223 -7.23 -16.96 -11.66
N GLU A 224 -5.97 -16.96 -12.10
CA GLU A 224 -5.10 -18.14 -12.04
C GLU A 224 -4.92 -18.68 -10.61
N LYS A 225 -4.66 -17.81 -9.64
CA LYS A 225 -4.45 -18.17 -8.24
C LYS A 225 -5.71 -18.76 -7.62
N PHE A 226 -6.85 -18.11 -7.80
CA PHE A 226 -8.11 -18.54 -7.19
C PHE A 226 -8.65 -19.82 -7.84
N SER A 227 -8.42 -20.05 -9.13
CA SER A 227 -8.79 -21.31 -9.76
C SER A 227 -8.10 -22.55 -9.15
N LYS A 228 -6.95 -22.34 -8.50
CA LYS A 228 -6.17 -23.39 -7.83
C LYS A 228 -6.51 -23.52 -6.34
N ASP A 229 -7.20 -22.54 -5.76
CA ASP A 229 -7.63 -22.52 -4.37
C ASP A 229 -9.12 -22.82 -4.28
N LYS A 230 -9.45 -23.97 -3.69
CA LYS A 230 -10.85 -24.44 -3.67
C LYS A 230 -11.81 -23.47 -3.00
N GLN A 231 -11.41 -22.80 -1.93
CA GLN A 231 -12.29 -21.89 -1.20
C GLN A 231 -12.53 -20.59 -2.00
N PHE A 232 -11.45 -19.98 -2.50
CA PHE A 232 -11.55 -18.78 -3.33
C PHE A 232 -12.25 -19.05 -4.67
N ASN A 233 -11.98 -20.21 -5.29
CA ASN A 233 -12.64 -20.59 -6.55
C ASN A 233 -14.17 -20.70 -6.43
N GLN A 234 -14.66 -21.04 -5.24
CA GLN A 234 -16.10 -21.15 -4.99
C GLN A 234 -16.75 -19.85 -4.51
N SER A 235 -15.96 -18.86 -4.13
CA SER A 235 -16.44 -17.65 -3.47
C SER A 235 -16.11 -16.35 -4.20
N ALA A 236 -15.15 -16.35 -5.12
CA ALA A 236 -14.75 -15.16 -5.89
C ALA A 236 -15.55 -15.06 -7.19
N ASP A 237 -16.14 -13.90 -7.41
CA ASP A 237 -16.95 -13.59 -8.60
C ASP A 237 -16.12 -12.72 -9.57
N PHE A 238 -15.51 -13.36 -10.55
CA PHE A 238 -14.73 -12.70 -11.60
C PHE A 238 -15.58 -12.20 -12.77
N GLU A 239 -16.88 -12.46 -12.78
CA GLU A 239 -17.81 -11.89 -13.76
C GLU A 239 -18.22 -10.45 -13.38
N ASN A 240 -17.93 -10.04 -12.13
CA ASN A 240 -18.22 -8.72 -11.60
C ASN A 240 -16.96 -8.09 -11.00
N ILE A 241 -16.22 -7.33 -11.79
CA ILE A 241 -14.99 -6.65 -11.39
C ILE A 241 -15.18 -5.14 -11.46
N GLY A 242 -15.00 -4.46 -10.33
CA GLY A 242 -14.91 -3.00 -10.26
C GLY A 242 -13.49 -2.52 -9.99
N ILE A 243 -13.25 -1.25 -10.27
CA ILE A 243 -11.96 -0.59 -9.94
C ILE A 243 -12.20 0.80 -9.39
N PHE A 244 -11.44 1.19 -8.39
CA PHE A 244 -11.36 2.56 -7.93
C PHE A 244 -9.93 2.98 -7.65
N GLY A 245 -9.69 4.26 -7.53
CA GLY A 245 -8.35 4.78 -7.24
C GLY A 245 -8.36 6.17 -6.64
N HIS A 246 -7.27 6.52 -6.00
CA HIS A 246 -7.05 7.84 -5.44
C HIS A 246 -6.07 8.64 -6.30
N SER A 247 -6.37 9.92 -6.61
CA SER A 247 -5.47 10.81 -7.35
C SER A 247 -5.01 10.17 -8.69
N PHE A 248 -3.72 9.99 -8.91
CA PHE A 248 -3.17 9.32 -10.09
C PHE A 248 -3.70 7.87 -10.27
N GLY A 249 -4.02 7.20 -9.16
CA GLY A 249 -4.72 5.92 -9.19
C GLY A 249 -6.13 6.01 -9.76
N GLY A 250 -6.83 7.15 -9.62
CA GLY A 250 -8.11 7.41 -10.28
C GLY A 250 -7.96 7.46 -11.80
N CYS A 251 -6.90 8.13 -12.32
CA CYS A 251 -6.58 8.09 -13.74
C CYS A 251 -6.29 6.66 -14.22
N THR A 252 -5.53 5.89 -13.41
CA THR A 252 -5.27 4.47 -13.69
C THR A 252 -6.58 3.67 -13.76
N ALA A 253 -7.50 3.87 -12.82
CA ALA A 253 -8.78 3.17 -12.77
C ALA A 253 -9.63 3.43 -14.02
N ILE A 254 -9.78 4.70 -14.41
CA ILE A 254 -10.52 5.08 -15.61
C ILE A 254 -9.90 4.45 -16.87
N MET A 255 -8.57 4.51 -17.00
CA MET A 255 -7.92 3.93 -18.18
C MET A 255 -7.93 2.41 -18.17
N ALA A 256 -7.80 1.76 -17.02
CA ALA A 256 -7.91 0.30 -16.93
C ALA A 256 -9.30 -0.18 -17.31
N ALA A 257 -10.37 0.45 -16.81
CA ALA A 257 -11.75 0.13 -17.19
C ALA A 257 -12.03 0.32 -18.69
N ASN A 258 -11.39 1.30 -19.34
CA ASN A 258 -11.52 1.49 -20.79
C ASN A 258 -10.73 0.46 -21.62
N ASN A 259 -9.68 -0.14 -21.07
CA ASN A 259 -8.77 -1.01 -21.80
C ASN A 259 -8.97 -2.50 -21.51
N ASP A 260 -9.62 -2.85 -20.42
CA ASP A 260 -9.86 -4.24 -20.00
C ASP A 260 -11.35 -4.50 -19.82
N ASN A 261 -11.92 -5.20 -20.76
CA ASN A 261 -13.37 -5.48 -20.82
C ASN A 261 -13.90 -6.36 -19.67
N ARG A 262 -13.04 -6.84 -18.80
CA ARG A 262 -13.45 -7.57 -17.59
C ARG A 262 -13.84 -6.62 -16.44
N ILE A 263 -13.53 -5.34 -16.57
CA ILE A 263 -13.85 -4.32 -15.57
C ILE A 263 -15.15 -3.66 -15.95
N ASP A 264 -16.17 -3.82 -15.10
CA ASP A 264 -17.55 -3.35 -15.34
C ASP A 264 -17.79 -1.94 -14.81
N ALA A 265 -17.07 -1.53 -13.74
CA ALA A 265 -17.27 -0.24 -13.06
C ALA A 265 -15.99 0.33 -12.42
#